data_9c7a689ced221ae034200acba244a3fa
#
_entry.id   9c7a689ced221ae034200acba244a3fa
#
_cell.length_a   1.000
_cell.length_b   1.000
_cell.length_c   1.000
_cell.angle_alpha   90.00
_cell.angle_beta   90.00
_cell.angle_gamma   90.00
#
_symmetry.space_group_name_H-M   'P 1'
#
loop_
_entity.id
_entity.type
_entity.pdbx_description
1 polymer ?
#
loop_
_entity_poly.entity_id
_entity_poly.type
_entity_poly.pdbx_seq_one_letter_code
_entity_poly.pdbx_strand_id
1 'polypeptide(L)'
;MNQNEINSKKANLCIVIPYLLITIFFCIAFFIYPKQTKSESENRYLATFPVIEISNLQGLPSGLEKYYNDHFPFRESFMELFSRIELSQGKIKVRDLYISNDYILPIEYLYSEKDIALSSGKTNELISFIEKCGKKAAYVALPYKTYVYNYMLPSYLQSNYSEQNYNNFIKALHPDIKTCDAFRAYENHSINDLESYFFKADFHWNAKGAGEALLYTVDWLFSEKLIDEPKPEALTFDYTYLDDNYIGDLNRRYSFLFPTKESIPIFKDNESEIR
;
A
#
# COMPACT_ATOMS: atom_id res chain seq x y z
N MET A 1 -35.28 22.38 47.45
CA MET A 1 -34.39 21.61 46.54
C MET A 1 -33.29 21.01 47.37
N ASN A 2 -33.17 19.70 47.40
CA ASN A 2 -32.22 19.00 48.28
C ASN A 2 -30.78 19.23 47.77
N GLN A 3 -29.78 19.31 48.66
CA GLN A 3 -28.38 19.57 48.31
C GLN A 3 -27.84 18.55 47.26
N ASN A 4 -28.34 17.31 47.31
CA ASN A 4 -28.02 16.26 46.33
C ASN A 4 -28.55 16.55 44.93
N GLU A 5 -29.72 17.17 44.79
CA GLU A 5 -30.27 17.58 43.50
C GLU A 5 -29.49 18.76 42.88
N ILE A 6 -29.03 19.68 43.74
CA ILE A 6 -28.20 20.83 43.32
C ILE A 6 -26.84 20.33 42.83
N ASN A 7 -26.24 19.38 43.53
CA ASN A 7 -24.94 18.80 43.16
C ASN A 7 -25.06 17.97 41.86
N SER A 8 -26.12 17.20 41.70
CA SER A 8 -26.39 16.46 40.46
C SER A 8 -26.60 17.39 39.25
N LYS A 9 -27.38 18.46 39.42
CA LYS A 9 -27.58 19.47 38.34
C LYS A 9 -26.28 20.18 37.96
N LYS A 10 -25.45 20.53 38.95
CA LYS A 10 -24.11 21.15 38.68
C LYS A 10 -23.18 20.15 37.98
N ALA A 11 -23.15 18.89 38.39
CA ALA A 11 -22.35 17.85 37.71
C ALA A 11 -22.80 17.63 36.28
N ASN A 12 -24.10 17.57 36.03
CA ASN A 12 -24.66 17.46 34.64
C ASN A 12 -24.31 18.69 33.82
N LEU A 13 -24.35 19.89 34.38
CA LEU A 13 -23.98 21.13 33.68
C LEU A 13 -22.50 21.14 33.29
N CYS A 14 -21.61 20.63 34.16
CA CYS A 14 -20.17 20.50 33.86
C CYS A 14 -19.86 19.54 32.72
N ILE A 15 -20.77 18.62 32.39
CA ILE A 15 -20.62 17.72 31.22
C ILE A 15 -21.31 18.31 29.99
N VAL A 16 -22.53 18.82 30.14
CA VAL A 16 -23.36 19.29 29.03
C VAL A 16 -22.77 20.55 28.37
N ILE A 17 -22.29 21.50 29.18
CA ILE A 17 -21.74 22.76 28.64
C ILE A 17 -20.51 22.50 27.77
N PRO A 18 -19.46 21.79 28.20
CA PRO A 18 -18.33 21.47 27.35
C PRO A 18 -18.72 20.68 26.09
N TYR A 19 -19.63 19.73 26.22
CA TYR A 19 -20.14 18.97 25.06
C TYR A 19 -20.78 19.90 24.01
N LEU A 20 -21.67 20.79 24.45
CA LEU A 20 -22.32 21.76 23.53
C LEU A 20 -21.31 22.73 22.92
N LEU A 21 -20.36 23.23 23.71
CA LEU A 21 -19.30 24.12 23.19
C LEU A 21 -18.45 23.43 22.13
N ILE A 22 -18.04 22.17 22.38
CA ILE A 22 -17.26 21.38 21.42
C ILE A 22 -18.09 21.13 20.15
N THR A 23 -19.36 20.75 20.29
CA THR A 23 -20.24 20.51 19.15
C THR A 23 -20.42 21.77 18.30
N ILE A 24 -20.71 22.91 18.94
CA ILE A 24 -20.85 24.22 18.27
C ILE A 24 -19.54 24.61 17.58
N PHE A 25 -18.40 24.43 18.28
CA PHE A 25 -17.09 24.70 17.68
C PHE A 25 -16.87 23.92 16.40
N PHE A 26 -17.08 22.59 16.39
CA PHE A 26 -16.91 21.79 15.19
C PHE A 26 -17.93 22.10 14.10
N CYS A 27 -19.16 22.44 14.46
CA CYS A 27 -20.15 22.92 13.48
C CYS A 27 -19.67 24.21 12.79
N ILE A 28 -19.19 25.18 13.54
CA ILE A 28 -18.67 26.44 12.99
C ILE A 28 -17.39 26.17 12.17
N ALA A 29 -16.46 25.40 12.73
CA ALA A 29 -15.21 25.04 12.10
C ALA A 29 -15.43 24.33 10.76
N PHE A 30 -16.44 23.47 10.63
CA PHE A 30 -16.77 22.77 9.39
C PHE A 30 -17.04 23.74 8.23
N PHE A 31 -17.66 24.89 8.46
CA PHE A 31 -17.95 25.87 7.42
C PHE A 31 -16.76 26.80 7.12
N ILE A 32 -15.91 27.04 8.12
CA ILE A 32 -14.80 28.01 8.00
C ILE A 32 -13.50 27.33 7.54
N TYR A 33 -13.31 26.04 7.92
CA TYR A 33 -12.08 25.30 7.64
C TYR A 33 -11.89 25.11 6.13
N PRO A 34 -10.67 25.35 5.59
CA PRO A 34 -10.40 25.19 4.16
C PRO A 34 -10.70 23.76 3.68
N LYS A 35 -11.44 23.65 2.58
CA LYS A 35 -11.75 22.35 1.97
C LYS A 35 -10.61 21.95 1.06
N GLN A 36 -10.02 20.78 1.34
CA GLN A 36 -9.00 20.18 0.52
C GLN A 36 -9.64 19.31 -0.57
N THR A 37 -8.97 19.15 -1.69
CA THR A 37 -9.43 18.27 -2.78
C THR A 37 -8.81 16.89 -2.71
N LYS A 38 -7.68 16.75 -2.01
CA LYS A 38 -6.91 15.52 -1.87
C LYS A 38 -6.44 15.34 -0.43
N SER A 39 -6.48 14.11 0.06
CA SER A 39 -5.79 13.71 1.28
C SER A 39 -4.38 13.23 0.92
N GLU A 40 -3.37 13.87 1.47
CA GLU A 40 -1.98 13.46 1.29
C GLU A 40 -1.68 12.16 2.06
N SER A 41 -2.25 12.00 3.25
CA SER A 41 -2.06 10.80 4.08
C SER A 41 -2.67 9.55 3.48
N GLU A 42 -3.80 9.68 2.76
CA GLU A 42 -4.50 8.55 2.13
C GLU A 42 -4.21 8.44 0.62
N ASN A 43 -3.49 9.41 0.04
CA ASN A 43 -3.19 9.49 -1.39
C ASN A 43 -4.44 9.32 -2.29
N ARG A 44 -5.56 9.94 -1.90
CA ARG A 44 -6.82 9.89 -2.65
C ARG A 44 -7.51 11.24 -2.75
N TYR A 45 -8.34 11.39 -3.75
CA TYR A 45 -9.25 12.54 -3.83
C TYR A 45 -10.34 12.42 -2.77
N LEU A 46 -10.63 13.57 -2.13
CA LEU A 46 -11.72 13.72 -1.17
C LEU A 46 -13.06 13.89 -1.88
N ALA A 47 -14.13 13.50 -1.21
CA ALA A 47 -15.47 13.57 -1.77
C ALA A 47 -15.86 15.02 -2.07
N THR A 48 -16.44 15.25 -3.23
CA THR A 48 -17.09 16.51 -3.57
C THR A 48 -18.47 16.58 -2.92
N PHE A 49 -18.99 17.80 -2.73
CA PHE A 49 -20.36 17.97 -2.24
C PHE A 49 -21.33 17.28 -3.21
N PRO A 50 -22.25 16.43 -2.72
CA PRO A 50 -23.11 15.65 -3.59
C PRO A 50 -24.07 16.57 -4.36
N VAL A 51 -24.26 16.28 -5.64
CA VAL A 51 -25.26 16.94 -6.46
C VAL A 51 -26.65 16.46 -6.00
N ILE A 52 -27.54 17.41 -5.72
CA ILE A 52 -28.90 17.11 -5.30
C ILE A 52 -29.76 16.88 -6.54
N GLU A 53 -30.00 15.60 -6.85
CA GLU A 53 -30.90 15.19 -7.94
C GLU A 53 -32.17 14.61 -7.35
N ILE A 54 -33.33 15.11 -7.78
CA ILE A 54 -34.65 14.62 -7.31
C ILE A 54 -34.84 13.14 -7.66
N SER A 55 -34.20 12.69 -8.75
CA SER A 55 -34.22 11.30 -9.20
C SER A 55 -33.44 10.34 -8.29
N ASN A 56 -32.50 10.83 -7.46
CA ASN A 56 -31.62 10.02 -6.62
C ASN A 56 -31.52 10.54 -5.17
N LEU A 57 -32.64 10.84 -4.56
CA LEU A 57 -32.66 11.28 -3.16
C LEU A 57 -32.17 10.20 -2.18
N GLN A 58 -32.26 8.93 -2.55
CA GLN A 58 -31.80 7.80 -1.69
C GLN A 58 -30.27 7.79 -1.49
N GLY A 59 -29.48 8.24 -2.47
CA GLY A 59 -28.02 8.33 -2.37
C GLY A 59 -27.52 9.58 -1.64
N LEU A 60 -28.37 10.57 -1.42
CA LEU A 60 -27.98 11.86 -0.84
C LEU A 60 -27.43 11.73 0.59
N PRO A 61 -28.03 10.96 1.53
CA PRO A 61 -27.49 10.84 2.89
C PRO A 61 -26.07 10.26 2.90
N SER A 62 -25.79 9.22 2.13
CA SER A 62 -24.46 8.61 2.06
C SER A 62 -23.43 9.53 1.40
N GLY A 63 -23.84 10.31 0.39
CA GLY A 63 -23.00 11.33 -0.23
C GLY A 63 -22.63 12.45 0.73
N LEU A 64 -23.60 12.93 1.52
CA LEU A 64 -23.36 13.93 2.55
C LEU A 64 -22.47 13.41 3.69
N GLU A 65 -22.71 12.18 4.15
CA GLU A 65 -21.88 11.53 5.16
C GLU A 65 -20.42 11.42 4.70
N LYS A 66 -20.21 10.94 3.47
CA LYS A 66 -18.87 10.83 2.88
C LYS A 66 -18.19 12.18 2.78
N TYR A 67 -18.92 13.20 2.29
CA TYR A 67 -18.42 14.58 2.22
C TYR A 67 -18.05 15.13 3.60
N TYR A 68 -18.92 14.95 4.59
CA TYR A 68 -18.69 15.39 5.96
C TYR A 68 -17.45 14.72 6.56
N ASN A 69 -17.33 13.39 6.41
CA ASN A 69 -16.20 12.63 6.93
C ASN A 69 -14.86 13.05 6.28
N ASP A 70 -14.88 13.29 4.99
CA ASP A 70 -13.69 13.72 4.24
C ASP A 70 -13.26 15.15 4.56
N HIS A 71 -14.22 16.02 4.88
CA HIS A 71 -13.96 17.45 5.15
C HIS A 71 -14.12 17.82 6.63
N PHE A 72 -14.10 16.82 7.52
CA PHE A 72 -14.15 17.09 8.96
C PHE A 72 -12.95 17.96 9.37
N PRO A 73 -13.19 19.06 10.13
CA PRO A 73 -12.12 19.95 10.56
C PRO A 73 -11.03 19.21 11.33
N PHE A 74 -9.78 19.50 11.02
CA PHE A 74 -8.61 18.88 11.66
C PHE A 74 -8.51 17.35 11.48
N ARG A 75 -9.18 16.78 10.47
CA ARG A 75 -9.20 15.33 10.22
C ARG A 75 -7.81 14.72 10.22
N GLU A 76 -6.86 15.29 9.46
CA GLU A 76 -5.49 14.78 9.40
C GLU A 76 -4.80 14.82 10.78
N SER A 77 -5.00 15.89 11.55
CA SER A 77 -4.44 16.00 12.91
C SER A 77 -5.03 14.97 13.88
N PHE A 78 -6.31 14.66 13.75
CA PHE A 78 -6.93 13.58 14.55
C PHE A 78 -6.40 12.21 14.15
N MET A 79 -6.22 11.97 12.86
CA MET A 79 -5.64 10.73 12.37
C MET A 79 -4.19 10.55 12.84
N GLU A 80 -3.41 11.64 12.82
CA GLU A 80 -2.05 11.65 13.36
C GLU A 80 -2.05 11.37 14.87
N LEU A 81 -2.88 12.10 15.64
CA LEU A 81 -2.99 11.89 17.08
C LEU A 81 -3.38 10.45 17.43
N PHE A 82 -4.35 9.89 16.72
CA PHE A 82 -4.76 8.51 16.88
C PHE A 82 -3.59 7.54 16.63
N SER A 83 -2.87 7.71 15.52
CA SER A 83 -1.69 6.89 15.20
C SER A 83 -0.60 7.01 16.28
N ARG A 84 -0.34 8.23 16.79
CA ARG A 84 0.62 8.44 17.90
C ARG A 84 0.21 7.69 19.17
N ILE A 85 -1.05 7.73 19.53
CA ILE A 85 -1.57 7.01 20.70
C ILE A 85 -1.39 5.50 20.52
N GLU A 86 -1.76 4.95 19.37
CA GLU A 86 -1.62 3.52 19.09
C GLU A 86 -0.16 3.06 19.12
N LEU A 87 0.75 3.83 18.50
CA LEU A 87 2.18 3.55 18.54
C LEU A 87 2.75 3.64 19.98
N SER A 88 2.29 4.62 20.77
CA SER A 88 2.73 4.76 22.17
C SER A 88 2.29 3.59 23.07
N GLN A 89 1.22 2.89 22.68
CA GLN A 89 0.74 1.67 23.35
C GLN A 89 1.50 0.41 22.91
N GLY A 90 2.51 0.54 22.04
CA GLY A 90 3.28 -0.60 21.52
C GLY A 90 2.49 -1.47 20.55
N LYS A 91 1.44 -0.96 19.93
CA LYS A 91 0.70 -1.71 18.90
C LYS A 91 1.56 -1.88 17.65
N ILE A 92 1.70 -3.11 17.20
CA ILE A 92 2.40 -3.47 15.97
C ILE A 92 1.48 -3.45 14.74
N LYS A 93 0.16 -3.45 14.96
CA LYS A 93 -0.84 -3.28 13.91
C LYS A 93 -1.55 -1.95 14.11
N VAL A 94 -1.33 -1.02 13.21
CA VAL A 94 -1.97 0.29 13.21
C VAL A 94 -2.57 0.53 11.84
N ARG A 95 -3.87 0.82 11.78
CA ARG A 95 -4.64 0.87 10.53
C ARG A 95 -4.50 -0.44 9.73
N ASP A 96 -4.18 -0.36 8.45
CA ASP A 96 -4.01 -1.52 7.56
C ASP A 96 -2.52 -1.88 7.36
N LEU A 97 -1.69 -1.63 8.36
CA LEU A 97 -0.24 -1.84 8.26
C LEU A 97 0.28 -2.51 9.52
N TYR A 98 1.36 -3.28 9.36
CA TYR A 98 2.19 -3.80 10.45
C TYR A 98 3.48 -3.00 10.56
N ILE A 99 3.96 -2.82 11.79
CA ILE A 99 5.27 -2.25 12.09
C ILE A 99 6.12 -3.32 12.74
N SER A 100 7.27 -3.63 12.17
CA SER A 100 8.23 -4.58 12.72
C SER A 100 9.65 -4.16 12.35
N ASN A 101 10.54 -4.07 13.34
CA ASN A 101 11.97 -3.79 13.14
C ASN A 101 12.25 -2.62 12.17
N ASP A 102 11.61 -1.48 12.37
CA ASP A 102 11.71 -0.29 11.50
C ASP A 102 11.12 -0.47 10.09
N TYR A 103 10.47 -1.59 9.82
CA TYR A 103 9.75 -1.81 8.56
C TYR A 103 8.25 -1.60 8.74
N ILE A 104 7.65 -0.96 7.74
CA ILE A 104 6.21 -0.89 7.59
C ILE A 104 5.81 -1.92 6.52
N LEU A 105 4.94 -2.87 6.89
CA LEU A 105 4.48 -3.96 6.04
C LEU A 105 2.98 -3.83 5.80
N PRO A 106 2.50 -3.88 4.55
CA PRO A 106 1.09 -3.96 4.25
C PRO A 106 0.48 -5.25 4.83
N ILE A 107 -0.77 -5.18 5.28
CA ILE A 107 -1.52 -6.37 5.66
C ILE A 107 -1.94 -7.13 4.40
N GLU A 108 -1.70 -8.42 4.41
CA GLU A 108 -2.15 -9.31 3.34
C GLU A 108 -3.58 -9.78 3.58
N TYR A 109 -4.31 -9.95 2.49
CA TYR A 109 -5.67 -10.48 2.48
C TYR A 109 -5.78 -11.61 1.45
N LEU A 110 -6.57 -12.62 1.76
CA LEU A 110 -6.93 -13.63 0.77
C LEU A 110 -7.98 -13.04 -0.17
N TYR A 111 -7.70 -13.06 -1.48
CA TYR A 111 -8.62 -12.56 -2.49
C TYR A 111 -9.77 -13.54 -2.71
N SER A 112 -10.94 -13.00 -3.02
CA SER A 112 -12.09 -13.82 -3.35
C SER A 112 -11.90 -14.55 -4.69
N GLU A 113 -12.54 -15.70 -4.86
CA GLU A 113 -12.55 -16.42 -6.14
C GLU A 113 -13.04 -15.54 -7.30
N LYS A 114 -13.99 -14.64 -7.03
CA LYS A 114 -14.51 -13.69 -8.02
C LYS A 114 -13.43 -12.69 -8.47
N ASP A 115 -12.63 -12.16 -7.54
CA ASP A 115 -11.57 -11.21 -7.88
C ASP A 115 -10.44 -11.89 -8.65
N ILE A 116 -10.09 -13.12 -8.26
CA ILE A 116 -9.12 -13.97 -8.98
C ILE A 116 -9.62 -14.25 -10.39
N ALA A 117 -10.87 -14.71 -10.56
CA ALA A 117 -11.45 -15.01 -11.87
C ALA A 117 -11.52 -13.77 -12.78
N LEU A 118 -11.87 -12.60 -12.22
CA LEU A 118 -11.91 -11.36 -12.98
C LEU A 118 -10.52 -10.95 -13.48
N SER A 119 -9.52 -11.01 -12.60
CA SER A 119 -8.15 -10.61 -12.93
C SER A 119 -7.49 -11.58 -13.91
N SER A 120 -7.61 -12.89 -13.68
CA SER A 120 -7.07 -13.92 -14.58
C SER A 120 -7.76 -13.92 -15.94
N GLY A 121 -9.07 -13.69 -15.99
CA GLY A 121 -9.83 -13.56 -17.24
C GLY A 121 -9.30 -12.43 -18.11
N LYS A 122 -9.10 -11.23 -17.53
CA LYS A 122 -8.52 -10.09 -18.26
C LYS A 122 -7.08 -10.35 -18.71
N THR A 123 -6.29 -11.05 -17.91
CA THR A 123 -4.93 -11.44 -18.28
C THR A 123 -4.93 -12.42 -19.46
N ASN A 124 -5.81 -13.43 -19.42
CA ASN A 124 -5.99 -14.38 -20.53
C ASN A 124 -6.40 -13.66 -21.83
N GLU A 125 -7.34 -12.72 -21.76
CA GLU A 125 -7.77 -11.91 -22.92
C GLU A 125 -6.62 -11.08 -23.48
N LEU A 126 -5.84 -10.40 -22.64
CA LEU A 126 -4.71 -9.58 -23.05
C LEU A 126 -3.64 -10.41 -23.74
N ILE A 127 -3.23 -11.53 -23.12
CA ILE A 127 -2.20 -12.41 -23.69
C ILE A 127 -2.66 -12.98 -25.03
N SER A 128 -3.91 -13.49 -25.09
CA SER A 128 -4.48 -13.99 -26.36
C SER A 128 -4.53 -12.92 -27.46
N PHE A 129 -4.81 -11.66 -27.10
CA PHE A 129 -4.77 -10.56 -28.07
C PHE A 129 -3.34 -10.31 -28.57
N ILE A 130 -2.34 -10.28 -27.69
CA ILE A 130 -0.93 -10.08 -28.08
C ILE A 130 -0.45 -11.21 -29.01
N GLU A 131 -0.80 -12.45 -28.71
CA GLU A 131 -0.44 -13.62 -29.54
C GLU A 131 -1.12 -13.60 -30.90
N LYS A 132 -2.39 -13.18 -31.00
CA LYS A 132 -3.09 -12.96 -32.27
C LYS A 132 -2.43 -11.88 -33.12
N CYS A 133 -1.72 -10.94 -32.51
CA CYS A 133 -0.89 -9.96 -33.24
C CYS A 133 0.48 -10.52 -33.65
N GLY A 134 0.72 -11.83 -33.50
CA GLY A 134 1.99 -12.50 -33.88
C GLY A 134 3.15 -12.19 -32.93
N LYS A 135 2.85 -11.78 -31.68
CA LYS A 135 3.86 -11.50 -30.65
C LYS A 135 3.86 -12.58 -29.57
N LYS A 136 5.03 -12.82 -28.96
CA LYS A 136 5.14 -13.68 -27.78
C LYS A 136 4.70 -12.90 -26.52
N ALA A 137 4.05 -13.57 -25.60
CA ALA A 137 3.65 -13.01 -24.32
C ALA A 137 3.89 -13.99 -23.18
N ALA A 138 4.13 -13.45 -21.98
CA ALA A 138 4.28 -14.25 -20.77
C ALA A 138 3.78 -13.44 -19.57
N TYR A 139 3.40 -14.14 -18.50
CA TYR A 139 3.08 -13.54 -17.22
C TYR A 139 4.27 -13.64 -16.28
N VAL A 140 4.67 -12.53 -15.67
CA VAL A 140 5.73 -12.50 -14.65
C VAL A 140 5.13 -12.07 -13.32
N ALA A 141 5.17 -12.96 -12.33
CA ALA A 141 4.74 -12.66 -10.97
C ALA A 141 5.90 -12.02 -10.20
N LEU A 142 5.72 -10.77 -9.80
CA LEU A 142 6.76 -10.00 -9.11
C LEU A 142 6.68 -10.21 -7.60
N PRO A 143 7.82 -10.20 -6.86
CA PRO A 143 7.86 -10.34 -5.43
C PRO A 143 7.07 -9.22 -4.73
N TYR A 144 6.33 -9.58 -3.68
CA TYR A 144 5.60 -8.66 -2.84
C TYR A 144 6.31 -8.51 -1.49
N LYS A 145 6.40 -7.29 -0.98
CA LYS A 145 7.18 -6.98 0.23
C LYS A 145 6.80 -7.83 1.44
N THR A 146 5.51 -7.94 1.74
CA THR A 146 5.07 -8.71 2.92
C THR A 146 5.33 -10.20 2.76
N TYR A 147 5.29 -10.74 1.52
CA TYR A 147 5.71 -12.11 1.26
C TYR A 147 7.18 -12.31 1.63
N VAL A 148 8.05 -11.44 1.13
CA VAL A 148 9.51 -11.53 1.37
C VAL A 148 9.84 -11.36 2.86
N TYR A 149 9.15 -10.44 3.55
CA TYR A 149 9.42 -10.08 4.95
C TYR A 149 8.44 -10.68 5.96
N ASN A 150 7.66 -11.68 5.56
CA ASN A 150 6.70 -12.34 6.45
C ASN A 150 7.36 -12.88 7.74
N TYR A 151 8.63 -13.29 7.65
CA TYR A 151 9.43 -13.75 8.79
C TYR A 151 9.67 -12.69 9.87
N MET A 152 9.58 -11.40 9.52
CA MET A 152 9.71 -10.28 10.48
C MET A 152 8.49 -10.13 11.37
N LEU A 153 7.34 -10.69 10.96
CA LEU A 153 6.12 -10.63 11.74
C LEU A 153 6.12 -11.69 12.85
N PRO A 154 5.49 -11.41 14.01
CA PRO A 154 5.19 -12.44 15.00
C PRO A 154 4.44 -13.62 14.36
N SER A 155 4.69 -14.84 14.79
CA SER A 155 4.16 -16.07 14.18
C SER A 155 2.63 -16.08 14.04
N TYR A 156 1.91 -15.44 14.96
CA TYR A 156 0.44 -15.34 14.93
C TYR A 156 -0.08 -14.30 13.91
N LEU A 157 0.79 -13.48 13.31
CA LEU A 157 0.46 -12.53 12.25
C LEU A 157 1.02 -12.95 10.89
N GLN A 158 1.90 -13.96 10.87
CA GLN A 158 2.39 -14.50 9.61
C GLN A 158 1.26 -15.15 8.84
N SER A 159 1.23 -14.93 7.54
CA SER A 159 0.25 -15.51 6.64
C SER A 159 0.94 -16.06 5.40
N ASN A 160 0.25 -16.93 4.70
CA ASN A 160 0.65 -17.42 3.38
C ASN A 160 -0.33 -16.93 2.29
N TYR A 161 -1.03 -15.82 2.54
CA TYR A 161 -2.04 -15.31 1.61
C TYR A 161 -1.45 -14.88 0.27
N SER A 162 -0.27 -14.27 0.25
CA SER A 162 0.41 -13.94 -1.02
C SER A 162 0.66 -15.19 -1.87
N GLU A 163 1.17 -16.27 -1.26
CA GLU A 163 1.39 -17.53 -1.96
C GLU A 163 0.08 -18.17 -2.41
N GLN A 164 -0.95 -18.18 -1.57
CA GLN A 164 -2.28 -18.69 -1.95
C GLN A 164 -2.89 -17.87 -3.09
N ASN A 165 -2.85 -16.55 -3.01
CA ASN A 165 -3.35 -15.67 -4.05
C ASN A 165 -2.63 -15.90 -5.37
N TYR A 166 -1.30 -16.01 -5.34
CA TYR A 166 -0.48 -16.34 -6.50
C TYR A 166 -0.89 -17.68 -7.10
N ASN A 167 -0.91 -18.75 -6.30
CA ASN A 167 -1.25 -20.09 -6.76
C ASN A 167 -2.67 -20.17 -7.35
N ASN A 168 -3.63 -19.49 -6.72
CA ASN A 168 -5.01 -19.44 -7.22
C ASN A 168 -5.09 -18.67 -8.55
N PHE A 169 -4.36 -17.57 -8.67
CA PHE A 169 -4.29 -16.80 -9.91
C PHE A 169 -3.66 -17.59 -11.05
N ILE A 170 -2.49 -18.22 -10.82
CA ILE A 170 -1.80 -19.03 -11.84
C ILE A 170 -2.67 -20.21 -12.30
N LYS A 171 -3.37 -20.88 -11.37
CA LYS A 171 -4.32 -21.97 -11.71
C LYS A 171 -5.49 -21.49 -12.58
N ALA A 172 -5.87 -20.23 -12.49
CA ALA A 172 -6.95 -19.63 -13.26
C ALA A 172 -6.50 -19.05 -14.62
N LEU A 173 -5.19 -19.00 -14.88
CA LEU A 173 -4.66 -18.66 -16.21
C LEU A 173 -4.84 -19.83 -17.17
N HIS A 174 -4.89 -19.51 -18.48
CA HIS A 174 -4.90 -20.55 -19.52
C HIS A 174 -3.60 -21.37 -19.42
N PRO A 175 -3.65 -22.72 -19.53
CA PRO A 175 -2.47 -23.57 -19.29
C PRO A 175 -1.30 -23.34 -20.27
N ASP A 176 -1.58 -22.79 -21.44
CA ASP A 176 -0.54 -22.49 -22.43
C ASP A 176 0.24 -21.20 -22.14
N ILE A 177 -0.23 -20.39 -21.19
CA ILE A 177 0.44 -19.14 -20.84
C ILE A 177 1.73 -19.46 -20.08
N LYS A 178 2.85 -19.00 -20.62
CA LYS A 178 4.15 -19.06 -19.94
C LYS A 178 4.13 -18.15 -18.70
N THR A 179 4.48 -18.70 -17.55
CA THR A 179 4.49 -17.98 -16.28
C THR A 179 5.86 -18.02 -15.62
N CYS A 180 6.38 -16.86 -15.27
CA CYS A 180 7.62 -16.70 -14.50
C CYS A 180 7.28 -16.38 -13.04
N ASP A 181 7.79 -17.20 -12.14
CA ASP A 181 7.70 -16.98 -10.69
C ASP A 181 8.94 -16.23 -10.20
N ALA A 182 8.92 -14.90 -10.38
CA ALA A 182 10.03 -14.05 -9.95
C ALA A 182 10.13 -13.90 -8.41
N PHE A 183 9.18 -14.47 -7.61
CA PHE A 183 9.36 -14.62 -6.18
C PHE A 183 10.62 -15.44 -5.86
N ARG A 184 10.96 -16.40 -6.71
CA ARG A 184 12.14 -17.26 -6.54
C ARG A 184 13.47 -16.54 -6.70
N ALA A 185 13.47 -15.34 -7.27
CA ALA A 185 14.69 -14.53 -7.38
C ALA A 185 15.41 -14.35 -6.03
N TYR A 186 14.66 -14.46 -4.92
CA TYR A 186 15.16 -14.17 -3.58
C TYR A 186 15.35 -15.42 -2.69
N GLU A 187 14.96 -16.61 -3.16
CA GLU A 187 14.96 -17.84 -2.33
C GLU A 187 16.31 -18.21 -1.72
N ASN A 188 17.41 -17.89 -2.41
CA ASN A 188 18.76 -18.27 -1.99
C ASN A 188 19.57 -17.11 -1.40
N HIS A 189 18.91 -15.97 -1.13
CA HIS A 189 19.57 -14.80 -0.58
C HIS A 189 19.61 -14.84 0.95
N SER A 190 20.67 -14.27 1.53
CA SER A 190 20.75 -14.13 2.98
C SER A 190 19.69 -13.13 3.49
N ILE A 191 19.33 -13.21 4.78
CA ILE A 191 18.40 -12.26 5.41
C ILE A 191 18.93 -10.82 5.25
N ASN A 192 20.23 -10.59 5.39
CA ASN A 192 20.82 -9.26 5.24
C ASN A 192 20.67 -8.71 3.81
N ASP A 193 20.77 -9.58 2.80
CA ASP A 193 20.54 -9.17 1.42
C ASP A 193 19.08 -8.83 1.20
N LEU A 194 18.16 -9.69 1.67
CA LEU A 194 16.73 -9.46 1.57
C LEU A 194 16.32 -8.11 2.21
N GLU A 195 16.85 -7.79 3.39
CA GLU A 195 16.58 -6.52 4.07
C GLU A 195 17.03 -5.29 3.26
N SER A 196 17.90 -5.48 2.27
CA SER A 196 18.36 -4.40 1.38
C SER A 196 17.50 -4.21 0.11
N TYR A 197 16.52 -5.07 -0.19
CA TYR A 197 15.80 -5.10 -1.47
C TYR A 197 14.53 -4.28 -1.51
N PHE A 198 13.92 -4.00 -0.36
CA PHE A 198 12.74 -3.14 -0.27
C PHE A 198 13.00 -1.94 0.63
N PHE A 199 12.35 -0.83 0.33
CA PHE A 199 12.34 0.31 1.23
C PHE A 199 11.63 -0.04 2.55
N LYS A 200 12.13 0.48 3.67
CA LYS A 200 11.54 0.20 4.98
C LYS A 200 10.11 0.71 5.10
N ALA A 201 9.87 1.93 4.65
CA ALA A 201 8.60 2.63 4.79
C ALA A 201 7.82 2.80 3.48
N ASP A 202 8.11 1.95 2.49
CA ASP A 202 7.39 1.87 1.21
C ASP A 202 7.04 0.42 0.88
N PHE A 203 6.06 0.21 0.03
CA PHE A 203 5.69 -1.15 -0.40
C PHE A 203 6.49 -1.61 -1.63
N HIS A 204 7.18 -0.69 -2.30
CA HIS A 204 7.99 -1.02 -3.46
C HIS A 204 9.35 -1.60 -3.07
N TRP A 205 9.87 -2.45 -3.92
CA TRP A 205 11.29 -2.75 -3.94
C TRP A 205 12.11 -1.52 -4.37
N ASN A 206 13.37 -1.49 -4.02
CA ASN A 206 14.32 -0.52 -4.52
C ASN A 206 15.09 -1.07 -5.75
N ALA A 207 16.05 -0.31 -6.28
CA ALA A 207 16.80 -0.72 -7.47
C ALA A 207 17.55 -2.05 -7.29
N LYS A 208 18.02 -2.39 -6.08
CA LYS A 208 18.68 -3.68 -5.82
C LYS A 208 17.71 -4.83 -5.97
N GLY A 209 16.57 -4.77 -5.28
CA GLY A 209 15.54 -5.81 -5.40
C GLY A 209 15.01 -5.94 -6.82
N ALA A 210 14.78 -4.81 -7.50
CA ALA A 210 14.37 -4.81 -8.90
C ALA A 210 15.43 -5.45 -9.81
N GLY A 211 16.72 -5.17 -9.58
CA GLY A 211 17.83 -5.75 -10.32
C GLY A 211 17.87 -7.27 -10.22
N GLU A 212 17.79 -7.82 -9.00
CA GLU A 212 17.78 -9.28 -8.79
C GLU A 212 16.59 -9.96 -9.48
N ALA A 213 15.39 -9.40 -9.35
CA ALA A 213 14.21 -9.94 -10.02
C ALA A 213 14.30 -9.83 -11.54
N LEU A 214 14.92 -8.76 -12.06
CA LEU A 214 15.17 -8.59 -13.49
C LEU A 214 16.15 -9.64 -14.02
N LEU A 215 17.27 -9.86 -13.34
CA LEU A 215 18.26 -10.89 -13.71
C LEU A 215 17.58 -12.26 -13.79
N TYR A 216 16.84 -12.64 -12.78
CA TYR A 216 16.08 -13.89 -12.75
C TYR A 216 15.08 -13.99 -13.91
N THR A 217 14.32 -12.92 -14.16
CA THR A 217 13.31 -12.87 -15.23
C THR A 217 13.95 -12.98 -16.60
N VAL A 218 15.06 -12.28 -16.84
CA VAL A 218 15.80 -12.35 -18.11
C VAL A 218 16.32 -13.77 -18.36
N ASP A 219 16.95 -14.39 -17.37
CA ASP A 219 17.42 -15.77 -17.47
C ASP A 219 16.29 -16.74 -17.80
N TRP A 220 15.14 -16.56 -17.17
CA TRP A 220 13.95 -17.35 -17.46
C TRP A 220 13.42 -17.12 -18.89
N LEU A 221 13.36 -15.88 -19.38
CA LEU A 221 12.92 -15.54 -20.74
C LEU A 221 13.78 -16.23 -21.81
N PHE A 222 15.10 -16.27 -21.62
CA PHE A 222 16.01 -16.99 -22.51
C PHE A 222 15.82 -18.52 -22.41
N SER A 223 15.64 -19.06 -21.20
CA SER A 223 15.42 -20.51 -21.00
C SER A 223 14.13 -21.00 -21.69
N GLU A 224 13.08 -20.15 -21.68
CA GLU A 224 11.79 -20.43 -22.31
C GLU A 224 11.74 -20.07 -23.81
N LYS A 225 12.86 -19.58 -24.37
CA LYS A 225 12.98 -19.17 -25.78
C LYS A 225 11.95 -18.10 -26.19
N LEU A 226 11.67 -17.20 -25.25
CA LEU A 226 10.79 -16.06 -25.48
C LEU A 226 11.54 -14.88 -26.13
N ILE A 227 12.84 -14.86 -26.00
CA ILE A 227 13.77 -13.91 -26.63
C ILE A 227 14.58 -14.67 -27.68
N ASP A 228 14.65 -14.15 -28.90
CA ASP A 228 15.32 -14.79 -30.03
C ASP A 228 16.79 -14.34 -30.18
N GLU A 229 17.17 -13.21 -29.55
CA GLU A 229 18.55 -12.70 -29.51
C GLU A 229 19.44 -13.57 -28.63
N PRO A 230 20.76 -13.55 -28.86
CA PRO A 230 21.70 -14.28 -27.99
C PRO A 230 21.70 -13.69 -26.60
N LYS A 231 21.74 -14.58 -25.58
CA LYS A 231 21.83 -14.17 -24.18
C LYS A 231 23.12 -13.39 -23.95
N PRO A 232 23.11 -12.23 -23.28
CA PRO A 232 24.32 -11.51 -22.88
C PRO A 232 25.23 -12.40 -22.02
N GLU A 233 26.55 -12.30 -22.20
CA GLU A 233 27.52 -13.11 -21.43
C GLU A 233 27.47 -12.85 -19.93
N ALA A 234 27.24 -11.60 -19.53
CA ALA A 234 26.99 -11.22 -18.14
C ALA A 234 26.08 -9.98 -18.11
N LEU A 235 25.02 -10.06 -17.32
CA LEU A 235 24.21 -8.92 -16.96
C LEU A 235 24.43 -8.67 -15.47
N THR A 236 25.07 -7.55 -15.14
CA THR A 236 25.35 -7.12 -13.76
C THR A 236 24.91 -5.69 -13.59
N PHE A 237 24.53 -5.33 -12.38
CA PHE A 237 24.13 -3.96 -12.04
C PHE A 237 25.04 -3.39 -10.96
N ASP A 238 25.60 -2.22 -11.23
CA ASP A 238 26.23 -1.38 -10.25
C ASP A 238 25.23 -0.38 -9.68
N TYR A 239 25.41 -0.02 -8.40
CA TYR A 239 24.52 0.89 -7.71
C TYR A 239 25.29 2.10 -7.17
N THR A 240 24.63 3.25 -7.21
CA THR A 240 24.99 4.44 -6.44
C THR A 240 23.83 4.81 -5.53
N TYR A 241 24.03 5.72 -4.60
CA TYR A 241 23.04 6.08 -3.60
C TYR A 241 22.74 7.57 -3.66
N LEU A 242 21.46 7.92 -3.65
CA LEU A 242 20.99 9.27 -3.38
C LEU A 242 20.84 9.48 -1.88
N ASP A 243 20.89 10.74 -1.46
CA ASP A 243 20.83 11.17 -0.06
C ASP A 243 19.60 10.64 0.70
N ASP A 244 19.75 10.51 2.02
CA ASP A 244 18.86 9.91 3.01
C ASP A 244 17.53 10.65 3.24
N ASN A 245 16.80 11.00 2.20
CA ASN A 245 15.56 11.79 2.32
C ASN A 245 14.29 11.04 1.89
N TYR A 246 14.42 9.76 1.55
CA TYR A 246 13.23 9.01 1.14
C TYR A 246 12.37 8.64 2.36
N ILE A 247 11.12 9.09 2.34
CA ILE A 247 10.18 8.91 3.48
C ILE A 247 9.29 7.69 3.30
N GLY A 248 9.04 7.27 2.07
CA GLY A 248 8.20 6.12 1.71
C GLY A 248 6.69 6.42 1.72
N ASP A 249 5.94 5.74 0.84
CA ASP A 249 4.50 5.95 0.68
C ASP A 249 3.70 5.37 1.86
N LEU A 250 4.15 4.26 2.46
CA LEU A 250 3.50 3.70 3.64
C LEU A 250 3.62 4.60 4.86
N ASN A 251 4.73 5.33 5.01
CA ASN A 251 4.89 6.29 6.10
C ASN A 251 3.89 7.45 6.00
N ARG A 252 3.48 7.80 4.78
CA ARG A 252 2.44 8.80 4.53
C ARG A 252 1.13 8.41 5.22
N ARG A 253 0.77 7.13 5.23
CA ARG A 253 -0.42 6.61 5.91
C ARG A 253 -0.36 6.76 7.43
N TYR A 254 0.85 6.88 7.99
CA TYR A 254 1.09 7.20 9.40
C TYR A 254 1.27 8.70 9.64
N SER A 255 0.90 9.56 8.70
CA SER A 255 1.12 11.00 8.81
C SER A 255 2.60 11.34 9.07
N PHE A 256 3.51 10.60 8.43
CA PHE A 256 4.98 10.76 8.54
C PHE A 256 5.54 10.59 9.95
N LEU A 257 4.86 9.84 10.81
CA LEU A 257 5.29 9.62 12.19
C LEU A 257 6.44 8.63 12.35
N PHE A 258 6.70 7.85 11.31
CA PHE A 258 7.74 6.84 11.35
C PHE A 258 9.09 7.48 10.96
N PRO A 259 10.13 7.41 11.83
CA PRO A 259 11.37 8.15 11.63
C PRO A 259 12.34 7.45 10.67
N THR A 260 11.84 6.84 9.59
CA THR A 260 12.74 6.24 8.60
C THR A 260 13.23 7.29 7.63
N LYS A 261 14.54 7.37 7.49
CA LYS A 261 15.21 7.99 6.37
C LYS A 261 16.05 6.91 5.70
N GLU A 262 15.90 6.78 4.41
CA GLU A 262 16.59 5.74 3.65
C GLU A 262 17.32 6.36 2.48
N SER A 263 18.56 5.87 2.24
CA SER A 263 19.26 6.13 1.00
C SER A 263 18.57 5.38 -0.14
N ILE A 264 18.38 6.03 -1.26
CA ILE A 264 17.78 5.41 -2.44
C ILE A 264 18.89 4.81 -3.28
N PRO A 265 19.01 3.48 -3.40
CA PRO A 265 19.89 2.88 -4.39
C PRO A 265 19.31 3.12 -5.78
N ILE A 266 20.14 3.61 -6.69
CA ILE A 266 19.83 3.77 -8.11
C ILE A 266 20.86 3.03 -8.94
N PHE A 267 20.45 2.59 -10.14
CA PHE A 267 21.41 2.01 -11.09
C PHE A 267 22.44 3.07 -11.47
N LYS A 268 23.71 2.68 -11.47
CA LYS A 268 24.77 3.53 -11.94
C LYS A 268 24.72 3.55 -13.46
N ASP A 269 24.46 4.70 -14.04
CA ASP A 269 24.49 4.87 -15.49
C ASP A 269 25.91 4.63 -16.01
N ASN A 270 26.07 3.56 -16.75
CA ASN A 270 27.21 3.39 -17.62
C ASN A 270 26.92 4.13 -18.94
N GLU A 271 27.01 5.46 -18.93
CA GLU A 271 26.76 6.31 -20.12
C GLU A 271 27.57 5.90 -21.38
N SER A 272 28.53 5.01 -21.23
CA SER A 272 29.43 4.59 -22.31
C SER A 272 28.95 3.38 -23.13
N GLU A 273 27.90 2.67 -22.71
CA GLU A 273 27.49 1.40 -23.37
C GLU A 273 26.14 1.44 -24.08
N ILE A 274 25.37 2.52 -23.97
CA ILE A 274 24.17 2.71 -24.79
C ILE A 274 24.51 3.61 -25.98
N ARG A 275 25.11 3.04 -27.02
CA ARG A 275 25.19 3.61 -28.36
C ARG A 275 24.68 2.62 -29.39
#